data_693a5bed3b7cbf01b8120602bd7339b5
#
_entry.id   693a5bed3b7cbf01b8120602bd7339b5
#
_cell.length_a   1.000
_cell.length_b   1.000
_cell.length_c   1.000
_cell.angle_alpha   90.00
_cell.angle_beta   90.00
_cell.angle_gamma   90.00
#
_symmetry.space_group_name_H-M   'P 1'
#
loop_
_entity.id
_entity.type
_entity.pdbx_description
1 polymer ?
#
loop_
_entity_poly.entity_id
_entity_poly.type
_entity_poly.pdbx_seq_one_letter_code
_entity_poly.pdbx_strand_id
1 'polypeptide(L)'
;NFSYDCLARLKPGVTLAAARADEARMLPIVMREFPAPPGYTKGLFAAARIGPLVRPLRDALVGDVTAILWIVLGGMFLVLLIACANVANLMLVRAEGRQQELAIRAALGCGRGRLAAELLGDSVVLGLIGGALGLGLAEAALRCLRWLHPSGLPRLNNIGLHPWVLLVCFLAALFAGVIAGVLPALQYSRVSGAMREGGRALSSSRQRHRARNGLVLAQVAMAFVLLICAGLMIRTFAALRQVNPGFRDPTTLAAYPVYIPDTDAKKDAMAVRDEQAMLGKLAALPSVSGAAIVRQLPLNGQSNVNPIFAADRQYAAGALPPLRDFNFVSPGYFHTLGIPLLVGRDFTWADDFQMRNVAIISANFAKQYWGSPAAALGHRIRETATGSEPWRRIIGVVGNVRAELNQPAPSYVYWPLLMGNFFDNKVNAQRYVTFVLRTPLAGSASLRQEAQRAIASVDPNLPLMPSHPLGYYYRQSLAQTSFTLVMLGIAGVMALLLGAIGLYGVLAYAVSQRRREIGIRLALGQEPRAVVGMIVRQGLTLAAAGVGIGIVLAIGAG
;
A
#
# COMPACT_ATOMS: atom_id res chain seq x y z
N ASN A 1 4.27 30.32 -2.01
CA ASN A 1 3.64 29.28 -2.81
C ASN A 1 4.13 27.91 -2.34
N PHE A 2 3.28 27.18 -1.64
CA PHE A 2 3.61 25.85 -1.09
C PHE A 2 3.31 24.70 -2.09
N SER A 3 3.22 25.02 -3.36
CA SER A 3 2.85 24.08 -4.43
C SER A 3 4.05 23.45 -5.14
N TYR A 4 5.27 23.70 -4.70
CA TYR A 4 6.48 23.18 -5.33
C TYR A 4 7.29 22.33 -4.37
N ASP A 5 7.65 21.14 -4.82
CA ASP A 5 8.64 20.30 -4.17
C ASP A 5 10.02 20.61 -4.76
N CYS A 6 11.00 20.81 -3.89
CA CYS A 6 12.38 21.05 -4.29
C CYS A 6 13.21 19.79 -4.12
N LEU A 7 13.98 19.42 -5.14
CA LEU A 7 14.93 18.31 -5.09
C LEU A 7 16.36 18.86 -5.06
N ALA A 8 17.13 18.49 -4.04
CA ALA A 8 18.52 18.92 -3.91
C ALA A 8 19.46 17.73 -3.66
N ARG A 9 20.70 17.85 -4.13
CA ARG A 9 21.78 16.92 -3.81
C ARG A 9 22.71 17.56 -2.78
N LEU A 10 22.85 16.91 -1.63
CA LEU A 10 23.77 17.37 -0.59
C LEU A 10 25.22 17.22 -1.07
N LYS A 11 26.08 18.16 -0.66
CA LYS A 11 27.55 18.05 -0.88
C LYS A 11 28.11 16.86 -0.11
N PRO A 12 29.21 16.25 -0.57
CA PRO A 12 29.90 15.20 0.17
C PRO A 12 30.20 15.63 1.61
N GLY A 13 29.88 14.76 2.57
CA GLY A 13 30.13 15.00 4.00
C GLY A 13 29.03 15.82 4.71
N VAL A 14 28.04 16.37 4.03
CA VAL A 14 26.93 17.09 4.65
C VAL A 14 25.85 16.10 5.07
N THR A 15 25.47 16.12 6.35
CA THR A 15 24.38 15.31 6.88
C THR A 15 23.02 15.96 6.64
N LEU A 16 21.95 15.16 6.64
CA LEU A 16 20.57 15.65 6.53
C LEU A 16 20.22 16.61 7.69
N ALA A 17 20.72 16.34 8.88
CA ALA A 17 20.55 17.19 10.05
C ALA A 17 21.21 18.56 9.85
N ALA A 18 22.41 18.60 9.29
CA ALA A 18 23.11 19.85 8.97
C ALA A 18 22.37 20.66 7.89
N ALA A 19 21.86 19.98 6.84
CA ALA A 19 21.05 20.62 5.80
C ALA A 19 19.76 21.23 6.38
N ARG A 20 19.06 20.49 7.24
CA ARG A 20 17.85 20.98 7.93
C ARG A 20 18.14 22.17 8.84
N ALA A 21 19.27 22.13 9.57
CA ALA A 21 19.69 23.23 10.43
C ALA A 21 20.03 24.50 9.61
N ASP A 22 20.66 24.33 8.45
CA ASP A 22 20.98 25.45 7.55
C ASP A 22 19.73 26.06 6.92
N GLU A 23 18.79 25.26 6.46
CA GLU A 23 17.49 25.75 6.00
C GLU A 23 16.71 26.47 7.12
N ALA A 24 16.71 25.92 8.35
CA ALA A 24 16.08 26.57 9.50
C ALA A 24 16.72 27.95 9.79
N ARG A 25 18.03 28.09 9.61
CA ARG A 25 18.75 29.36 9.74
C ARG A 25 18.43 30.33 8.61
N MET A 26 18.27 29.81 7.38
CA MET A 26 17.98 30.64 6.21
C MET A 26 16.54 31.15 6.19
N LEU A 27 15.60 30.38 6.74
CA LEU A 27 14.17 30.71 6.66
C LEU A 27 13.81 32.09 7.23
N PRO A 28 14.28 32.52 8.42
CA PRO A 28 14.06 33.88 8.94
C PRO A 28 14.68 34.98 8.05
N ILE A 29 15.82 34.70 7.40
CA ILE A 29 16.47 35.61 6.46
C ILE A 29 15.58 35.81 5.23
N VAL A 30 15.12 34.70 4.61
CA VAL A 30 14.20 34.73 3.47
C VAL A 30 12.92 35.49 3.83
N MET A 31 12.34 35.22 5.00
CA MET A 31 11.13 35.94 5.46
C MET A 31 11.34 37.43 5.66
N ARG A 32 12.56 37.87 5.97
CA ARG A 32 12.90 39.27 6.14
C ARG A 32 13.18 39.97 4.79
N GLU A 33 14.01 39.35 3.95
CA GLU A 33 14.51 39.94 2.70
C GLU A 33 13.45 39.96 1.60
N PHE A 34 12.59 38.94 1.54
CA PHE A 34 11.56 38.86 0.51
C PHE A 34 10.23 39.42 1.02
N PRO A 35 9.48 40.16 0.18
CA PRO A 35 8.13 40.59 0.53
C PRO A 35 7.22 39.38 0.73
N ALA A 36 6.30 39.48 1.68
CA ALA A 36 5.23 38.50 1.78
C ALA A 36 4.44 38.47 0.47
N PRO A 37 4.03 37.31 -0.02
CA PRO A 37 3.15 37.22 -1.18
C PRO A 37 1.92 38.12 -0.98
N PRO A 38 1.39 38.70 -2.05
CA PRO A 38 0.17 39.52 -1.95
C PRO A 38 -0.92 38.76 -1.17
N GLY A 39 -1.65 39.46 -0.30
CA GLY A 39 -2.68 38.85 0.54
C GLY A 39 -2.21 38.17 1.83
N TYR A 40 -0.88 38.03 2.04
CA TYR A 40 -0.30 37.51 3.27
C TYR A 40 0.51 38.57 4.00
N THR A 41 0.56 38.48 5.33
CA THR A 41 1.41 39.34 6.16
C THR A 41 2.62 38.54 6.69
N LYS A 42 3.73 39.22 6.94
CA LYS A 42 4.90 38.61 7.59
C LYS A 42 4.53 38.00 8.95
N GLY A 43 3.62 38.64 9.69
CA GLY A 43 3.10 38.14 10.96
C GLY A 43 2.34 36.83 10.83
N LEU A 44 1.63 36.61 9.73
CA LEU A 44 0.92 35.36 9.45
C LEU A 44 1.88 34.19 9.26
N PHE A 45 2.99 34.40 8.53
CA PHE A 45 4.02 33.37 8.37
C PHE A 45 4.74 33.05 9.69
N ALA A 46 4.98 34.05 10.54
CA ALA A 46 5.56 33.84 11.87
C ALA A 46 4.60 33.02 12.75
N ALA A 47 3.29 33.32 12.73
CA ALA A 47 2.27 32.58 13.47
C ALA A 47 2.07 31.15 12.96
N ALA A 48 2.26 30.92 11.65
CA ALA A 48 2.18 29.60 11.04
C ALA A 48 3.31 28.64 11.44
N ARG A 49 4.36 29.15 12.14
CA ARG A 49 5.53 28.36 12.54
C ARG A 49 6.11 27.54 11.40
N ILE A 50 6.27 28.17 10.23
CA ILE A 50 6.83 27.51 9.05
C ILE A 50 8.24 27.01 9.38
N GLY A 51 8.48 25.72 9.15
CA GLY A 51 9.76 25.08 9.37
C GLY A 51 10.22 24.28 8.17
N PRO A 52 11.52 23.99 8.05
CA PRO A 52 12.06 23.21 6.96
C PRO A 52 11.59 21.75 7.06
N LEU A 53 11.12 21.18 5.96
CA LEU A 53 10.76 19.79 5.82
C LEU A 53 11.72 19.08 4.85
N VAL A 54 12.93 18.77 5.32
CA VAL A 54 13.91 18.03 4.54
C VAL A 54 13.74 16.54 4.78
N ARG A 55 13.50 15.79 3.73
CA ARG A 55 13.37 14.31 3.77
C ARG A 55 14.32 13.69 2.76
N PRO A 56 14.90 12.51 3.05
CA PRO A 56 15.58 11.74 2.01
C PRO A 56 14.61 11.47 0.86
N LEU A 57 15.10 11.57 -0.38
CA LEU A 57 14.26 11.28 -1.56
C LEU A 57 13.67 9.88 -1.51
N ARG A 58 14.43 8.92 -0.97
CA ARG A 58 13.95 7.56 -0.75
C ARG A 58 12.69 7.53 0.13
N ASP A 59 12.70 8.25 1.26
CA ASP A 59 11.58 8.24 2.21
C ASP A 59 10.37 8.99 1.64
N ALA A 60 10.61 10.01 0.82
CA ALA A 60 9.53 10.71 0.12
C ALA A 60 8.85 9.82 -0.95
N LEU A 61 9.62 8.93 -1.61
CA LEU A 61 9.10 8.05 -2.66
C LEU A 61 8.55 6.71 -2.14
N VAL A 62 9.08 6.20 -1.03
CA VAL A 62 8.83 4.84 -0.53
C VAL A 62 8.27 4.83 0.89
N GLY A 63 8.18 5.98 1.57
CA GLY A 63 7.80 6.06 2.98
C GLY A 63 6.47 5.37 3.30
N ASP A 64 5.47 5.60 2.49
CA ASP A 64 4.11 5.04 2.65
C ASP A 64 4.05 3.53 2.40
N VAL A 65 5.03 2.97 1.67
CA VAL A 65 5.09 1.54 1.33
C VAL A 65 5.93 0.75 2.33
N THR A 66 6.77 1.42 3.12
CA THR A 66 7.75 0.78 4.01
C THR A 66 7.09 -0.15 5.03
N ALA A 67 6.01 0.27 5.68
CA ALA A 67 5.30 -0.55 6.66
C ALA A 67 4.74 -1.83 6.02
N ILE A 68 4.20 -1.72 4.81
CA ILE A 68 3.65 -2.84 4.06
C ILE A 68 4.74 -3.84 3.66
N LEU A 69 5.89 -3.34 3.21
CA LEU A 69 7.03 -4.19 2.87
C LEU A 69 7.52 -4.98 4.08
N TRP A 70 7.55 -4.38 5.29
CA TRP A 70 7.90 -5.09 6.52
C TRP A 70 6.87 -6.18 6.88
N ILE A 71 5.57 -5.93 6.69
CA ILE A 71 4.53 -6.94 6.93
C ILE A 71 4.70 -8.14 5.96
N VAL A 72 4.91 -7.87 4.67
CA VAL A 72 5.13 -8.92 3.67
C VAL A 72 6.42 -9.69 3.96
N LEU A 73 7.51 -8.99 4.30
CA LEU A 73 8.79 -9.62 4.67
C LEU A 73 8.64 -10.50 5.92
N GLY A 74 7.92 -10.01 6.93
CA GLY A 74 7.60 -10.78 8.14
C GLY A 74 6.79 -12.04 7.82
N GLY A 75 5.80 -11.93 6.95
CA GLY A 75 5.01 -13.09 6.47
C GLY A 75 5.88 -14.12 5.75
N MET A 76 6.75 -13.69 4.84
CA MET A 76 7.69 -14.58 4.13
C MET A 76 8.69 -15.24 5.10
N PHE A 77 9.16 -14.50 6.10
CA PHE A 77 10.05 -15.04 7.14
C PHE A 77 9.34 -16.11 7.97
N LEU A 78 8.06 -15.94 8.33
CA LEU A 78 7.28 -16.97 9.00
C LEU A 78 7.13 -18.23 8.14
N VAL A 79 6.86 -18.10 6.84
CA VAL A 79 6.82 -19.25 5.91
C VAL A 79 8.16 -19.98 5.88
N LEU A 80 9.27 -19.24 5.84
CA LEU A 80 10.62 -19.82 5.90
C LEU A 80 10.84 -20.61 7.19
N LEU A 81 10.44 -20.06 8.35
CA LEU A 81 10.55 -20.77 9.63
C LEU A 81 9.69 -22.05 9.66
N ILE A 82 8.48 -22.03 9.09
CA ILE A 82 7.64 -23.21 8.95
C ILE A 82 8.33 -24.26 8.08
N ALA A 83 8.94 -23.85 6.97
CA ALA A 83 9.70 -24.75 6.10
C ALA A 83 10.92 -25.34 6.83
N CYS A 84 11.69 -24.52 7.57
CA CYS A 84 12.81 -24.98 8.39
C CYS A 84 12.37 -26.02 9.43
N ALA A 85 11.25 -25.78 10.10
CA ALA A 85 10.72 -26.70 11.10
C ALA A 85 10.26 -28.02 10.46
N ASN A 86 9.71 -27.99 9.23
CA ASN A 86 9.38 -29.21 8.47
C ASN A 86 10.64 -30.01 8.11
N VAL A 87 11.66 -29.35 7.58
CA VAL A 87 12.94 -30.01 7.24
C VAL A 87 13.57 -30.58 8.51
N ALA A 88 13.60 -29.82 9.62
CA ALA A 88 14.11 -30.28 10.90
C ALA A 88 13.38 -31.54 11.39
N ASN A 89 12.05 -31.58 11.27
CA ASN A 89 11.24 -32.72 11.64
C ASN A 89 11.55 -33.95 10.77
N LEU A 90 11.69 -33.78 9.44
CA LEU A 90 12.08 -34.85 8.53
C LEU A 90 13.50 -35.35 8.81
N MET A 91 14.44 -34.47 9.13
CA MET A 91 15.81 -34.84 9.50
C MET A 91 15.85 -35.63 10.81
N LEU A 92 15.01 -35.27 11.79
CA LEU A 92 14.87 -36.04 13.02
C LEU A 92 14.39 -37.49 12.74
N VAL A 93 13.40 -37.63 11.84
CA VAL A 93 12.91 -38.98 11.42
C VAL A 93 14.02 -39.79 10.73
N ARG A 94 14.72 -39.14 9.78
CA ARG A 94 15.81 -39.81 9.03
C ARG A 94 16.96 -40.23 9.94
N ALA A 95 17.35 -39.35 10.88
CA ALA A 95 18.41 -39.64 11.83
C ALA A 95 18.04 -40.81 12.79
N GLU A 96 16.77 -40.93 13.17
CA GLU A 96 16.29 -42.11 13.96
C GLU A 96 16.36 -43.41 13.17
N GLY A 97 16.06 -43.39 11.87
CA GLY A 97 16.23 -44.59 11.00
C GLY A 97 17.68 -45.06 10.88
N ARG A 98 18.65 -44.13 11.09
CA ARG A 98 20.10 -44.42 11.06
C ARG A 98 20.71 -44.57 12.46
N GLN A 99 19.89 -44.70 13.52
CA GLN A 99 20.35 -44.70 14.90
C GLN A 99 21.37 -45.79 15.20
N GLN A 100 21.20 -47.01 14.65
CA GLN A 100 22.16 -48.12 14.82
C GLN A 100 23.52 -47.80 14.17
N GLU A 101 23.51 -47.25 12.96
CA GLU A 101 24.73 -46.84 12.25
C GLU A 101 25.50 -45.77 13.03
N LEU A 102 24.77 -44.72 13.49
CA LEU A 102 25.35 -43.63 14.29
C LEU A 102 25.89 -44.14 15.63
N ALA A 103 25.22 -45.12 16.27
CA ALA A 103 25.67 -45.75 17.51
C ALA A 103 26.96 -46.54 17.31
N ILE A 104 27.08 -47.32 16.23
CA ILE A 104 28.29 -48.05 15.89
C ILE A 104 29.47 -47.09 15.63
N ARG A 105 29.26 -46.04 14.88
CA ARG A 105 30.29 -45.03 14.62
C ARG A 105 30.76 -44.31 15.91
N ALA A 106 29.82 -44.03 16.82
CA ALA A 106 30.14 -43.45 18.13
C ALA A 106 30.94 -44.42 19.00
N ALA A 107 30.61 -45.73 18.96
CA ALA A 107 31.36 -46.80 19.68
C ALA A 107 32.78 -46.97 19.13
N LEU A 108 32.98 -46.78 17.81
CA LEU A 108 34.28 -46.80 17.14
C LEU A 108 35.10 -45.53 17.36
N GLY A 109 34.63 -44.60 18.24
CA GLY A 109 35.40 -43.40 18.63
C GLY A 109 35.12 -42.14 17.82
N CYS A 110 34.10 -42.12 16.94
CA CYS A 110 33.73 -40.91 16.24
C CYS A 110 33.29 -39.81 17.22
N GLY A 111 33.96 -38.68 17.21
CA GLY A 111 33.67 -37.52 18.07
C GLY A 111 32.28 -36.92 17.83
N ARG A 112 31.63 -36.41 18.88
CA ARG A 112 30.29 -35.78 18.82
C ARG A 112 30.19 -34.63 17.81
N GLY A 113 31.25 -33.81 17.71
CA GLY A 113 31.33 -32.71 16.77
C GLY A 113 31.31 -33.15 15.31
N ARG A 114 31.93 -34.31 14.98
CA ARG A 114 31.95 -34.86 13.62
C ARG A 114 30.58 -35.39 13.20
N LEU A 115 29.87 -36.05 14.09
CA LEU A 115 28.48 -36.52 13.85
C LEU A 115 27.50 -35.31 13.69
N ALA A 116 27.64 -34.31 14.52
CA ALA A 116 26.85 -33.09 14.40
C ALA A 116 27.12 -32.32 13.10
N ALA A 117 28.41 -32.24 12.69
CA ALA A 117 28.81 -31.62 11.42
C ALA A 117 28.27 -32.39 10.19
N GLU A 118 28.20 -33.71 10.21
CA GLU A 118 27.61 -34.53 9.14
C GLU A 118 26.12 -34.23 8.99
N LEU A 119 25.33 -34.20 10.09
CA LEU A 119 23.90 -33.88 10.06
C LEU A 119 23.62 -32.44 9.63
N LEU A 120 24.47 -31.49 10.08
CA LEU A 120 24.40 -30.10 9.63
C LEU A 120 24.73 -29.99 8.14
N GLY A 121 25.76 -30.67 7.67
CA GLY A 121 26.15 -30.74 6.27
C GLY A 121 25.01 -31.20 5.36
N ASP A 122 24.36 -32.31 5.72
CA ASP A 122 23.20 -32.82 4.98
C ASP A 122 22.09 -31.77 4.88
N SER A 123 21.81 -31.06 5.96
CA SER A 123 20.76 -30.05 6.02
C SER A 123 21.12 -28.80 5.22
N VAL A 124 22.39 -28.37 5.26
CA VAL A 124 22.90 -27.21 4.49
C VAL A 124 22.86 -27.51 3.00
N VAL A 125 23.31 -28.71 2.58
CA VAL A 125 23.25 -29.12 1.16
C VAL A 125 21.80 -29.13 0.67
N LEU A 126 20.88 -29.67 1.46
CA LEU A 126 19.44 -29.65 1.12
C LEU A 126 18.90 -28.22 1.02
N GLY A 127 19.29 -27.34 1.95
CA GLY A 127 18.93 -25.94 1.94
C GLY A 127 19.43 -25.20 0.70
N LEU A 128 20.68 -25.45 0.30
CA LEU A 128 21.29 -24.85 -0.89
C LEU A 128 20.63 -25.36 -2.20
N ILE A 129 20.37 -26.65 -2.30
CA ILE A 129 19.65 -27.23 -3.46
C ILE A 129 18.24 -26.64 -3.54
N GLY A 130 17.50 -26.59 -2.40
CA GLY A 130 16.18 -25.98 -2.34
C GLY A 130 16.21 -24.48 -2.69
N GLY A 131 17.24 -23.77 -2.23
CA GLY A 131 17.47 -22.36 -2.58
C GLY A 131 17.72 -22.13 -4.07
N ALA A 132 18.54 -22.99 -4.71
CA ALA A 132 18.80 -22.93 -6.14
C ALA A 132 17.52 -23.20 -6.97
N LEU A 133 16.74 -24.20 -6.61
CA LEU A 133 15.46 -24.50 -7.25
C LEU A 133 14.45 -23.37 -7.03
N GLY A 134 14.39 -22.80 -5.81
CA GLY A 134 13.55 -21.64 -5.49
C GLY A 134 13.91 -20.42 -6.32
N LEU A 135 15.20 -20.17 -6.53
CA LEU A 135 15.69 -19.09 -7.38
C LEU A 135 15.29 -19.28 -8.85
N GLY A 136 15.36 -20.50 -9.36
CA GLY A 136 14.89 -20.87 -10.70
C GLY A 136 13.39 -20.64 -10.87
N LEU A 137 12.59 -21.02 -9.86
CA LEU A 137 11.14 -20.75 -9.83
C LEU A 137 10.83 -19.24 -9.77
N ALA A 138 11.60 -18.48 -8.99
CA ALA A 138 11.44 -17.02 -8.90
C ALA A 138 11.70 -16.34 -10.24
N GLU A 139 12.79 -16.74 -10.96
CA GLU A 139 13.07 -16.21 -12.29
C GLU A 139 11.99 -16.60 -13.30
N ALA A 140 11.48 -17.85 -13.26
CA ALA A 140 10.38 -18.27 -14.12
C ALA A 140 9.10 -17.45 -13.85
N ALA A 141 8.78 -17.20 -12.58
CA ALA A 141 7.65 -16.37 -12.19
C ALA A 141 7.81 -14.91 -12.64
N LEU A 142 9.01 -14.34 -12.53
CA LEU A 142 9.31 -12.99 -13.02
C LEU A 142 9.21 -12.89 -14.55
N ARG A 143 9.65 -13.91 -15.29
CA ARG A 143 9.47 -13.96 -16.74
C ARG A 143 8.01 -14.04 -17.14
N CYS A 144 7.23 -14.88 -16.46
CA CYS A 144 5.80 -14.99 -16.67
C CYS A 144 5.09 -13.66 -16.39
N LEU A 145 5.43 -12.98 -15.29
CA LEU A 145 4.90 -11.67 -14.93
C LEU A 145 5.23 -10.60 -15.98
N ARG A 146 6.47 -10.60 -16.48
CA ARG A 146 6.89 -9.70 -17.56
C ARG A 146 6.15 -9.99 -18.88
N TRP A 147 5.88 -11.26 -19.17
CA TRP A 147 5.14 -11.66 -20.38
C TRP A 147 3.65 -11.25 -20.31
N LEU A 148 3.02 -11.37 -19.14
CA LEU A 148 1.63 -10.99 -18.90
C LEU A 148 1.38 -9.46 -18.95
N HIS A 149 2.44 -8.63 -18.85
CA HIS A 149 2.39 -7.16 -18.89
C HIS A 149 1.16 -6.58 -18.13
N PRO A 150 0.96 -6.88 -16.84
CA PRO A 150 -0.17 -6.34 -16.11
C PRO A 150 -0.13 -4.81 -16.14
N SER A 151 -1.15 -4.19 -16.74
CA SER A 151 -1.31 -2.75 -16.82
C SER A 151 -1.52 -2.17 -15.41
N GLY A 152 -0.46 -1.76 -14.73
CA GLY A 152 -0.58 -1.17 -13.40
C GLY A 152 0.66 -1.28 -12.52
N LEU A 153 1.66 -2.06 -12.90
CA LEU A 153 2.93 -2.13 -12.19
C LEU A 153 3.98 -1.27 -12.89
N PRO A 154 4.35 -0.11 -12.33
CA PRO A 154 5.40 0.72 -12.92
C PRO A 154 6.76 0.00 -12.82
N ARG A 155 7.61 0.17 -13.84
CA ARG A 155 9.01 -0.32 -13.88
C ARG A 155 9.18 -1.84 -13.80
N LEU A 156 8.24 -2.65 -14.31
CA LEU A 156 8.38 -4.12 -14.40
C LEU A 156 9.70 -4.56 -15.07
N ASN A 157 10.17 -3.81 -16.05
CA ASN A 157 11.41 -4.10 -16.78
C ASN A 157 12.67 -3.94 -15.92
N ASN A 158 12.59 -3.22 -14.79
CA ASN A 158 13.71 -3.02 -13.88
C ASN A 158 13.75 -4.04 -12.75
N ILE A 159 12.74 -4.92 -12.66
CA ILE A 159 12.71 -6.00 -11.67
C ILE A 159 13.48 -7.19 -12.21
N GLY A 160 14.64 -7.47 -11.61
CA GLY A 160 15.52 -8.58 -12.01
C GLY A 160 16.29 -9.14 -10.82
N LEU A 161 16.93 -10.29 -11.05
CA LEU A 161 17.83 -10.91 -10.07
C LEU A 161 19.17 -10.19 -10.07
N HIS A 162 19.28 -9.11 -9.32
CA HIS A 162 20.53 -8.42 -9.09
C HIS A 162 21.47 -9.25 -8.19
N PRO A 163 22.80 -9.10 -8.29
CA PRO A 163 23.78 -9.85 -7.48
C PRO A 163 23.50 -9.77 -5.98
N TRP A 164 22.99 -8.62 -5.50
CA TRP A 164 22.62 -8.43 -4.09
C TRP A 164 21.42 -9.31 -3.68
N VAL A 165 20.44 -9.48 -4.55
CA VAL A 165 19.28 -10.38 -4.30
C VAL A 165 19.74 -11.83 -4.25
N LEU A 166 20.66 -12.24 -5.16
CA LEU A 166 21.26 -13.57 -5.16
C LEU A 166 22.01 -13.84 -3.84
N LEU A 167 22.77 -12.87 -3.34
CA LEU A 167 23.47 -12.99 -2.05
C LEU A 167 22.47 -13.18 -0.90
N VAL A 168 21.40 -12.38 -0.85
CA VAL A 168 20.37 -12.50 0.19
C VAL A 168 19.67 -13.85 0.12
N CYS A 169 19.32 -14.34 -1.08
CA CYS A 169 18.72 -15.67 -1.28
C CYS A 169 19.68 -16.80 -0.84
N PHE A 170 20.97 -16.68 -1.17
CA PHE A 170 21.99 -17.63 -0.73
C PHE A 170 22.11 -17.66 0.80
N LEU A 171 22.19 -16.48 1.44
CA LEU A 171 22.26 -16.40 2.90
C LEU A 171 20.99 -16.94 3.57
N ALA A 172 19.80 -16.69 2.98
CA ALA A 172 18.55 -17.24 3.48
C ALA A 172 18.50 -18.78 3.36
N ALA A 173 18.98 -19.33 2.24
CA ALA A 173 19.07 -20.78 2.04
C ALA A 173 20.07 -21.44 3.00
N LEU A 174 21.22 -20.81 3.22
CA LEU A 174 22.22 -21.24 4.20
C LEU A 174 21.65 -21.20 5.63
N PHE A 175 21.01 -20.10 5.99
CA PHE A 175 20.36 -19.91 7.29
C PHE A 175 19.27 -20.96 7.54
N ALA A 176 18.43 -21.24 6.54
CA ALA A 176 17.40 -22.27 6.60
C ALA A 176 18.00 -23.67 6.81
N GLY A 177 19.07 -24.01 6.08
CA GLY A 177 19.78 -25.28 6.23
C GLY A 177 20.41 -25.42 7.62
N VAL A 178 21.04 -24.37 8.14
CA VAL A 178 21.64 -24.37 9.47
C VAL A 178 20.57 -24.53 10.57
N ILE A 179 19.49 -23.74 10.54
CA ILE A 179 18.41 -23.83 11.54
C ILE A 179 17.76 -25.22 11.52
N ALA A 180 17.48 -25.75 10.33
CA ALA A 180 16.88 -27.08 10.20
C ALA A 180 17.80 -28.19 10.73
N GLY A 181 19.13 -28.02 10.61
CA GLY A 181 20.13 -29.00 11.04
C GLY A 181 20.55 -28.89 12.50
N VAL A 182 20.45 -27.71 13.12
CA VAL A 182 20.90 -27.49 14.51
C VAL A 182 20.14 -28.38 15.51
N LEU A 183 18.81 -28.45 15.39
CA LEU A 183 18.00 -29.20 16.34
C LEU A 183 18.30 -30.70 16.32
N PRO A 184 18.36 -31.41 15.16
CA PRO A 184 18.84 -32.77 15.07
C PRO A 184 20.25 -32.97 15.62
N ALA A 185 21.19 -32.11 15.24
CA ALA A 185 22.59 -32.17 15.68
C ALA A 185 22.72 -32.07 17.20
N LEU A 186 22.03 -31.14 17.86
CA LEU A 186 22.03 -30.97 19.32
C LEU A 186 21.40 -32.19 20.04
N GLN A 187 20.34 -32.77 19.51
CA GLN A 187 19.70 -33.91 20.13
C GLN A 187 20.59 -35.18 20.07
N TYR A 188 21.28 -35.41 18.95
CA TYR A 188 22.16 -36.53 18.79
C TYR A 188 23.47 -36.39 19.58
N SER A 189 24.03 -35.22 19.72
CA SER A 189 25.23 -34.99 20.53
C SER A 189 25.00 -35.29 22.03
N ARG A 190 23.77 -35.10 22.53
CA ARG A 190 23.40 -35.42 23.93
C ARG A 190 23.17 -36.91 24.17
N VAL A 191 22.63 -37.64 23.18
CA VAL A 191 22.32 -39.09 23.31
C VAL A 191 23.58 -39.95 23.37
N SER A 192 24.63 -39.61 22.60
CA SER A 192 25.91 -40.30 22.66
C SER A 192 26.62 -40.21 24.01
N GLY A 193 26.25 -39.21 24.85
CA GLY A 193 26.71 -39.08 26.22
C GLY A 193 26.01 -40.01 27.21
N ALA A 194 24.71 -40.15 27.09
CA ALA A 194 23.90 -40.97 27.97
C ALA A 194 24.13 -42.47 27.79
N MET A 195 24.53 -42.91 26.59
CA MET A 195 24.89 -44.33 26.35
C MET A 195 26.22 -44.74 27.01
N ARG A 196 27.15 -43.79 27.25
CA ARG A 196 28.39 -44.06 28.00
C ARG A 196 28.18 -44.18 29.50
N GLU A 197 27.10 -43.60 30.05
CA GLU A 197 26.80 -43.59 31.50
C GLU A 197 25.80 -44.65 31.95
N GLY A 198 25.49 -45.66 31.13
CA GLY A 198 24.76 -46.86 31.55
C GLY A 198 23.33 -46.66 32.06
N GLY A 199 22.67 -45.55 31.77
CA GLY A 199 21.37 -45.28 32.37
C GLY A 199 20.31 -44.59 31.51
N ARG A 200 19.17 -45.30 31.34
CA ARG A 200 17.83 -44.73 31.04
C ARG A 200 17.51 -44.39 29.58
N ALA A 201 17.41 -45.37 28.73
CA ALA A 201 16.85 -45.28 27.36
C ALA A 201 15.40 -44.71 27.31
N LEU A 202 14.62 -44.80 28.39
CA LEU A 202 13.23 -44.38 28.47
C LEU A 202 13.04 -42.85 28.59
N SER A 203 13.99 -42.10 29.15
CA SER A 203 13.87 -40.63 29.29
C SER A 203 14.19 -39.88 27.99
N SER A 204 15.09 -40.44 27.17
CA SER A 204 15.48 -39.85 25.88
C SER A 204 14.35 -39.90 24.84
N SER A 205 13.48 -40.91 24.89
CA SER A 205 12.31 -41.05 24.02
C SER A 205 11.27 -39.95 24.27
N ARG A 206 10.94 -39.66 25.53
CA ARG A 206 9.96 -38.61 25.88
C ARG A 206 10.43 -37.19 25.48
N GLN A 207 11.70 -36.90 25.61
CA GLN A 207 12.25 -35.57 25.27
C GLN A 207 12.20 -35.32 23.75
N ARG A 208 12.45 -36.34 22.93
CA ARG A 208 12.35 -36.27 21.47
C ARG A 208 10.92 -36.05 21.00
N HIS A 209 9.96 -36.77 21.58
CA HIS A 209 8.55 -36.59 21.29
C HIS A 209 8.07 -35.16 21.63
N ARG A 210 8.53 -34.60 22.76
CA ARG A 210 8.21 -33.20 23.14
C ARG A 210 8.78 -32.18 22.14
N ALA A 211 10.02 -32.35 21.69
CA ALA A 211 10.63 -31.43 20.72
C ALA A 211 9.89 -31.43 19.38
N ARG A 212 9.49 -32.60 18.87
CA ARG A 212 8.71 -32.72 17.62
C ARG A 212 7.31 -32.13 17.75
N ASN A 213 6.62 -32.43 18.84
CA ASN A 213 5.31 -31.85 19.10
C ASN A 213 5.41 -30.34 19.23
N GLY A 214 6.50 -29.80 19.84
CA GLY A 214 6.78 -28.38 19.93
C GLY A 214 7.00 -27.73 18.56
N LEU A 215 7.72 -28.39 17.65
CA LEU A 215 7.89 -27.91 16.27
C LEU A 215 6.55 -27.83 15.53
N VAL A 216 5.73 -28.90 15.59
CA VAL A 216 4.41 -28.90 14.95
C VAL A 216 3.50 -27.83 15.57
N LEU A 217 3.54 -27.69 16.89
CA LEU A 217 2.78 -26.67 17.60
C LEU A 217 3.15 -25.24 17.12
N ALA A 218 4.45 -24.97 17.02
CA ALA A 218 4.96 -23.70 16.52
C ALA A 218 4.57 -23.46 15.04
N GLN A 219 4.66 -24.51 14.19
CA GLN A 219 4.25 -24.42 12.78
C GLN A 219 2.78 -24.08 12.64
N VAL A 220 1.89 -24.79 13.36
CA VAL A 220 0.45 -24.55 13.32
C VAL A 220 0.14 -23.14 13.83
N ALA A 221 0.80 -22.71 14.92
CA ALA A 221 0.62 -21.36 15.45
C ALA A 221 1.05 -20.27 14.43
N MET A 222 2.22 -20.42 13.80
CA MET A 222 2.70 -19.47 12.78
C MET A 222 1.80 -19.47 11.53
N ALA A 223 1.36 -20.64 11.06
CA ALA A 223 0.44 -20.75 9.94
C ALA A 223 -0.89 -20.06 10.24
N PHE A 224 -1.39 -20.23 11.47
CA PHE A 224 -2.64 -19.61 11.89
C PHE A 224 -2.53 -18.08 12.01
N VAL A 225 -1.41 -17.55 12.50
CA VAL A 225 -1.14 -16.10 12.48
C VAL A 225 -1.18 -15.55 11.04
N LEU A 226 -0.52 -16.24 10.10
CA LEU A 226 -0.55 -15.84 8.68
C LEU A 226 -1.97 -15.86 8.10
N LEU A 227 -2.79 -16.85 8.46
CA LEU A 227 -4.19 -16.92 8.04
C LEU A 227 -5.02 -15.77 8.59
N ILE A 228 -4.82 -15.41 9.86
CA ILE A 228 -5.49 -14.24 10.47
C ILE A 228 -5.07 -12.97 9.71
N CYS A 229 -3.77 -12.76 9.48
CA CYS A 229 -3.28 -11.61 8.73
C CYS A 229 -3.87 -11.55 7.31
N ALA A 230 -3.91 -12.68 6.59
CA ALA A 230 -4.53 -12.77 5.28
C ALA A 230 -6.03 -12.46 5.34
N GLY A 231 -6.76 -13.00 6.32
CA GLY A 231 -8.18 -12.74 6.54
C GLY A 231 -8.49 -11.26 6.83
N LEU A 232 -7.67 -10.62 7.67
CA LEU A 232 -7.78 -9.18 7.94
C LEU A 232 -7.52 -8.35 6.68
N MET A 233 -6.54 -8.73 5.86
CA MET A 233 -6.26 -8.04 4.58
C MET A 233 -7.41 -8.20 3.57
N ILE A 234 -8.03 -9.39 3.50
CA ILE A 234 -9.24 -9.61 2.69
C ILE A 234 -10.36 -8.67 3.13
N ARG A 235 -10.59 -8.60 4.43
CA ARG A 235 -11.62 -7.70 5.00
C ARG A 235 -11.32 -6.24 4.72
N THR A 236 -10.08 -5.80 4.90
CA THR A 236 -9.65 -4.42 4.62
C THR A 236 -9.82 -4.10 3.14
N PHE A 237 -9.40 -4.99 2.24
CA PHE A 237 -9.57 -4.79 0.80
C PHE A 237 -11.04 -4.75 0.38
N ALA A 238 -11.87 -5.64 0.93
CA ALA A 238 -13.31 -5.62 0.68
C ALA A 238 -13.95 -4.32 1.16
N ALA A 239 -13.56 -3.83 2.34
CA ALA A 239 -14.01 -2.55 2.86
C ALA A 239 -13.59 -1.37 1.97
N LEU A 240 -12.32 -1.33 1.52
CA LEU A 240 -11.82 -0.29 0.62
C LEU A 240 -12.54 -0.28 -0.74
N ARG A 241 -12.88 -1.45 -1.28
CA ARG A 241 -13.67 -1.53 -2.52
C ARG A 241 -15.10 -1.01 -2.38
N GLN A 242 -15.66 -1.04 -1.18
CA GLN A 242 -16.99 -0.51 -0.89
C GLN A 242 -16.99 0.98 -0.54
N VAL A 243 -15.79 1.57 -0.35
CA VAL A 243 -15.67 3.00 -0.09
C VAL A 243 -16.17 3.78 -1.30
N ASN A 244 -17.15 4.64 -1.06
CA ASN A 244 -17.61 5.58 -2.08
C ASN A 244 -16.55 6.69 -2.26
N PRO A 245 -15.93 6.82 -3.44
CA PRO A 245 -14.95 7.87 -3.70
C PRO A 245 -15.56 9.27 -3.79
N GLY A 246 -16.89 9.37 -3.79
CA GLY A 246 -17.62 10.63 -3.91
C GLY A 246 -18.04 10.97 -5.36
N PHE A 247 -17.70 10.12 -6.33
CA PHE A 247 -18.10 10.23 -7.73
C PHE A 247 -18.49 8.85 -8.30
N ARG A 248 -19.19 8.83 -9.42
CA ARG A 248 -19.76 7.59 -9.97
C ARG A 248 -18.92 7.03 -11.11
N ASP A 249 -18.86 5.70 -11.18
CA ASP A 249 -18.31 4.92 -12.29
C ASP A 249 -16.97 5.42 -12.83
N PRO A 250 -15.89 5.33 -12.05
CA PRO A 250 -14.57 5.81 -12.47
C PRO A 250 -14.07 5.19 -13.79
N THR A 251 -14.57 4.01 -14.15
CA THR A 251 -14.16 3.32 -15.38
C THR A 251 -14.73 3.95 -16.65
N THR A 252 -15.79 4.75 -16.55
CA THR A 252 -16.42 5.47 -17.67
C THR A 252 -15.93 6.91 -17.81
N LEU A 253 -14.93 7.32 -17.03
CA LEU A 253 -14.38 8.67 -17.06
C LEU A 253 -13.02 8.68 -17.75
N ALA A 254 -12.97 9.24 -18.95
CA ALA A 254 -11.73 9.54 -19.67
C ALA A 254 -11.17 10.89 -19.22
N ALA A 255 -9.85 11.02 -19.17
CA ALA A 255 -9.17 12.24 -18.74
C ALA A 255 -8.11 12.64 -19.78
N TYR A 256 -8.14 13.90 -20.21
CA TYR A 256 -7.24 14.44 -21.22
C TYR A 256 -6.62 15.76 -20.70
N PRO A 257 -5.42 15.72 -20.12
CA PRO A 257 -4.72 16.94 -19.70
C PRO A 257 -4.26 17.73 -20.92
N VAL A 258 -4.42 19.04 -20.82
CA VAL A 258 -3.97 20.03 -21.83
C VAL A 258 -3.29 21.17 -21.10
N TYR A 259 -2.24 21.70 -21.70
CA TYR A 259 -1.59 22.92 -21.25
C TYR A 259 -1.67 23.98 -22.36
N ILE A 260 -2.26 25.13 -22.06
CA ILE A 260 -2.38 26.28 -22.98
C ILE A 260 -1.26 27.27 -22.67
N PRO A 261 -0.22 27.39 -23.53
CA PRO A 261 0.89 28.32 -23.32
C PRO A 261 0.46 29.79 -23.39
N ASP A 262 1.20 30.68 -22.74
CA ASP A 262 0.95 32.12 -22.80
C ASP A 262 1.14 32.71 -24.21
N THR A 263 1.91 32.01 -25.06
CA THR A 263 2.10 32.39 -26.47
C THR A 263 0.86 32.18 -27.33
N ASP A 264 0.01 31.22 -26.97
CA ASP A 264 -1.19 30.83 -27.73
C ASP A 264 -2.42 31.61 -27.26
N ALA A 265 -2.45 32.02 -25.97
CA ALA A 265 -3.53 32.84 -25.42
C ALA A 265 -2.96 34.04 -24.69
N LYS A 266 -2.98 35.21 -25.35
CA LYS A 266 -2.41 36.48 -24.83
C LYS A 266 -3.11 36.98 -23.57
N LYS A 267 -4.38 36.59 -23.33
CA LYS A 267 -5.19 37.01 -22.17
C LYS A 267 -5.81 35.78 -21.54
N ASP A 268 -5.87 35.75 -20.21
CA ASP A 268 -6.45 34.63 -19.45
C ASP A 268 -7.91 34.32 -19.83
N ALA A 269 -8.71 35.40 -20.07
CA ALA A 269 -10.09 35.20 -20.52
C ALA A 269 -10.20 34.53 -21.91
N MET A 270 -9.20 34.70 -22.79
CA MET A 270 -9.17 33.97 -24.09
C MET A 270 -8.87 32.50 -23.87
N ALA A 271 -7.92 32.16 -22.99
CA ALA A 271 -7.62 30.76 -22.67
C ALA A 271 -8.89 30.02 -22.20
N VAL A 272 -9.67 30.60 -21.30
CA VAL A 272 -10.93 29.97 -20.83
C VAL A 272 -12.00 29.90 -21.93
N ARG A 273 -12.03 30.83 -22.89
CA ARG A 273 -12.92 30.71 -24.06
C ARG A 273 -12.51 29.59 -24.97
N ASP A 274 -11.21 29.39 -25.18
CA ASP A 274 -10.68 28.28 -25.97
C ASP A 274 -10.97 26.96 -25.25
N GLU A 275 -10.80 26.89 -23.93
CA GLU A 275 -11.21 25.76 -23.09
C GLU A 275 -12.69 25.44 -23.23
N GLN A 276 -13.57 26.47 -23.20
CA GLN A 276 -15.01 26.30 -23.41
C GLN A 276 -15.32 25.80 -24.81
N ALA A 277 -14.67 26.32 -25.86
CA ALA A 277 -14.85 25.89 -27.23
C ALA A 277 -14.40 24.43 -27.41
N MET A 278 -13.23 24.05 -26.88
CA MET A 278 -12.76 22.64 -26.87
C MET A 278 -13.73 21.74 -26.13
N LEU A 279 -14.22 22.15 -24.96
CA LEU A 279 -15.20 21.41 -24.19
C LEU A 279 -16.49 21.18 -24.99
N GLY A 280 -16.97 22.19 -25.69
CA GLY A 280 -18.13 22.07 -26.57
C GLY A 280 -17.93 21.04 -27.69
N LYS A 281 -16.74 21.02 -28.32
CA LYS A 281 -16.39 20.04 -29.34
C LYS A 281 -16.29 18.62 -28.77
N LEU A 282 -15.71 18.47 -27.57
CA LEU A 282 -15.60 17.18 -26.88
C LEU A 282 -16.96 16.66 -26.41
N ALA A 283 -17.83 17.53 -25.93
CA ALA A 283 -19.19 17.19 -25.52
C ALA A 283 -20.09 16.77 -26.70
N ALA A 284 -19.77 17.24 -27.90
CA ALA A 284 -20.48 16.89 -29.12
C ALA A 284 -20.11 15.53 -29.73
N LEU A 285 -19.10 14.84 -29.17
CA LEU A 285 -18.72 13.50 -29.62
C LEU A 285 -19.83 12.49 -29.29
N PRO A 286 -20.24 11.61 -30.25
CA PRO A 286 -21.40 10.74 -30.07
C PRO A 286 -21.33 9.78 -28.88
N SER A 287 -20.11 9.40 -28.48
CA SER A 287 -19.87 8.48 -27.36
C SER A 287 -19.83 9.18 -26.01
N VAL A 288 -19.93 10.51 -25.94
CA VAL A 288 -19.75 11.32 -24.73
C VAL A 288 -21.12 11.72 -24.18
N SER A 289 -21.42 11.31 -22.96
CA SER A 289 -22.66 11.66 -22.24
C SER A 289 -22.52 12.86 -21.31
N GLY A 290 -21.29 13.28 -21.02
CA GLY A 290 -20.98 14.44 -20.21
C GLY A 290 -19.52 14.84 -20.38
N ALA A 291 -19.26 16.14 -20.33
CA ALA A 291 -17.91 16.68 -20.43
C ALA A 291 -17.72 17.84 -19.44
N ALA A 292 -16.54 17.95 -18.86
CA ALA A 292 -16.20 19.00 -17.92
C ALA A 292 -14.68 19.25 -17.90
N ILE A 293 -14.29 20.37 -17.33
CA ILE A 293 -12.89 20.74 -17.09
C ILE A 293 -12.61 20.75 -15.60
N VAL A 294 -11.45 20.26 -15.22
CA VAL A 294 -10.94 20.32 -13.86
C VAL A 294 -9.44 20.56 -13.87
N ARG A 295 -8.91 21.29 -12.90
CA ARG A 295 -7.47 21.46 -12.77
C ARG A 295 -6.79 20.19 -12.26
N GLN A 296 -7.36 19.55 -11.24
CA GLN A 296 -6.81 18.34 -10.63
C GLN A 296 -7.87 17.25 -10.57
N LEU A 297 -7.50 16.06 -11.05
CA LEU A 297 -8.36 14.88 -10.96
C LEU A 297 -8.42 14.36 -9.52
N PRO A 298 -9.58 13.89 -9.06
CA PRO A 298 -9.63 13.14 -7.81
C PRO A 298 -8.79 11.85 -7.89
N LEU A 299 -8.27 11.39 -6.79
CA LEU A 299 -7.44 10.18 -6.65
C LEU A 299 -6.08 10.20 -7.38
N ASN A 300 -5.64 11.34 -7.90
CA ASN A 300 -4.33 11.43 -8.60
C ASN A 300 -3.15 11.72 -7.66
N GLY A 301 -3.39 11.78 -6.34
CA GLY A 301 -2.36 12.06 -5.33
C GLY A 301 -1.91 13.53 -5.27
N GLN A 302 -2.51 14.41 -6.04
CA GLN A 302 -2.23 15.85 -5.99
C GLN A 302 -3.24 16.55 -5.08
N SER A 303 -2.76 17.48 -4.27
CA SER A 303 -3.57 18.32 -3.39
C SER A 303 -3.07 19.75 -3.45
N ASN A 304 -3.98 20.70 -3.62
CA ASN A 304 -3.73 22.12 -3.41
C ASN A 304 -4.47 22.55 -2.16
N VAL A 305 -3.77 23.13 -1.21
CA VAL A 305 -4.36 23.55 0.06
C VAL A 305 -4.09 25.02 0.31
N ASN A 306 -5.14 25.72 0.76
CA ASN A 306 -5.03 27.11 1.24
C ASN A 306 -5.80 27.30 2.55
N PRO A 307 -5.40 28.27 3.38
CA PRO A 307 -6.20 28.69 4.52
C PRO A 307 -7.49 29.36 4.02
N ILE A 308 -8.63 28.96 4.56
CA ILE A 308 -9.94 29.50 4.14
C ILE A 308 -10.57 30.25 5.31
N PHE A 309 -10.74 31.55 5.15
CA PHE A 309 -11.42 32.43 6.10
C PHE A 309 -12.92 32.46 5.81
N ALA A 310 -13.75 32.41 6.85
CA ALA A 310 -15.19 32.64 6.77
C ALA A 310 -15.52 34.03 7.34
N ALA A 311 -16.40 34.77 6.67
CA ALA A 311 -16.70 36.18 7.03
C ALA A 311 -17.38 36.34 8.38
N ASP A 312 -18.09 35.30 8.82
CA ASP A 312 -18.85 35.23 10.07
C ASP A 312 -18.04 34.64 11.25
N ARG A 313 -16.74 34.42 11.06
CA ARG A 313 -15.85 33.93 12.11
C ARG A 313 -14.76 34.92 12.45
N GLN A 314 -14.49 35.03 13.73
CA GLN A 314 -13.34 35.81 14.20
C GLN A 314 -12.12 34.90 14.29
N TYR A 315 -11.02 35.38 13.79
CA TYR A 315 -9.72 34.73 13.87
C TYR A 315 -8.78 35.60 14.71
N ALA A 316 -8.04 35.02 15.63
CA ALA A 316 -7.05 35.76 16.41
C ALA A 316 -6.04 36.43 15.46
N ALA A 317 -5.49 37.55 15.85
CA ALA A 317 -4.51 38.26 15.04
C ALA A 317 -3.33 37.35 14.70
N GLY A 318 -3.07 37.17 13.41
CA GLY A 318 -2.02 36.25 12.92
C GLY A 318 -2.37 34.75 12.93
N ALA A 319 -3.56 34.34 13.37
CA ALA A 319 -3.94 32.94 13.31
C ALA A 319 -4.35 32.53 11.88
N LEU A 320 -3.82 31.39 11.43
CA LEU A 320 -4.25 30.76 10.19
C LEU A 320 -5.49 29.88 10.45
N PRO A 321 -6.55 30.02 9.65
CA PRO A 321 -7.63 29.03 9.65
C PRO A 321 -7.12 27.68 9.16
N PRO A 322 -7.85 26.60 9.41
CA PRO A 322 -7.49 25.29 8.89
C PRO A 322 -7.33 25.31 7.38
N LEU A 323 -6.28 24.66 6.89
CA LEU A 323 -6.06 24.47 5.45
C LEU A 323 -7.19 23.62 4.87
N ARG A 324 -7.65 24.00 3.67
CA ARG A 324 -8.67 23.30 2.92
C ARG A 324 -8.18 23.01 1.53
N ASP A 325 -8.52 21.83 1.03
CA ASP A 325 -8.28 21.49 -0.36
C ASP A 325 -9.12 22.37 -1.27
N PHE A 326 -8.58 22.71 -2.42
CA PHE A 326 -9.32 23.47 -3.40
C PHE A 326 -9.07 22.97 -4.82
N ASN A 327 -10.04 23.21 -5.70
CA ASN A 327 -9.94 22.84 -7.10
C ASN A 327 -10.66 23.88 -7.97
N PHE A 328 -10.22 24.00 -9.22
CA PHE A 328 -10.88 24.83 -10.22
C PHE A 328 -11.65 23.93 -11.17
N VAL A 329 -12.91 24.27 -11.41
CA VAL A 329 -13.82 23.41 -12.20
C VAL A 329 -14.70 24.24 -13.13
N SER A 330 -15.03 23.65 -14.29
CA SER A 330 -16.01 24.23 -15.20
C SER A 330 -17.44 23.97 -14.73
N PRO A 331 -18.40 24.72 -15.25
CA PRO A 331 -19.81 24.33 -15.20
C PRO A 331 -20.02 22.89 -15.69
N GLY A 332 -20.92 22.14 -15.00
CA GLY A 332 -21.22 20.74 -15.34
C GLY A 332 -20.23 19.71 -14.79
N TYR A 333 -19.18 20.13 -14.07
CA TYR A 333 -18.19 19.20 -13.48
C TYR A 333 -18.83 18.20 -12.54
N PHE A 334 -19.64 18.65 -11.61
CA PHE A 334 -20.26 17.78 -10.61
C PHE A 334 -21.21 16.77 -11.26
N HIS A 335 -21.98 17.20 -12.24
CA HIS A 335 -22.85 16.33 -13.01
C HIS A 335 -22.05 15.28 -13.81
N THR A 336 -20.99 15.72 -14.49
CA THR A 336 -20.13 14.83 -15.31
C THR A 336 -19.48 13.74 -14.47
N LEU A 337 -19.00 14.05 -13.25
CA LEU A 337 -18.44 13.07 -12.33
C LEU A 337 -19.50 12.31 -11.52
N GLY A 338 -20.77 12.74 -11.56
CA GLY A 338 -21.83 12.18 -10.71
C GLY A 338 -21.67 12.50 -9.24
N ILE A 339 -21.09 13.66 -8.92
CA ILE A 339 -21.01 14.21 -7.56
C ILE A 339 -22.34 14.89 -7.26
N PRO A 340 -23.08 14.50 -6.19
CA PRO A 340 -24.40 15.08 -5.94
C PRO A 340 -24.29 16.54 -5.49
N LEU A 341 -25.04 17.42 -6.13
CA LEU A 341 -25.34 18.75 -5.63
C LEU A 341 -26.42 18.63 -4.56
N LEU A 342 -26.08 18.92 -3.31
CA LEU A 342 -26.97 18.74 -2.16
C LEU A 342 -27.92 19.91 -1.97
N VAL A 343 -27.41 21.13 -2.14
CA VAL A 343 -28.19 22.38 -2.03
C VAL A 343 -27.56 23.46 -2.90
N GLY A 344 -28.37 24.44 -3.33
CA GLY A 344 -27.91 25.54 -4.14
C GLY A 344 -27.84 25.23 -5.62
N ARG A 345 -26.89 25.81 -6.34
CA ARG A 345 -26.70 25.66 -7.78
C ARG A 345 -25.24 25.40 -8.17
N ASP A 346 -25.03 24.80 -9.33
CA ASP A 346 -23.72 24.69 -9.99
C ASP A 346 -23.24 26.05 -10.54
N PHE A 347 -21.97 26.10 -10.93
CA PHE A 347 -21.41 27.21 -11.70
C PHE A 347 -22.07 27.32 -13.06
N THR A 348 -22.01 28.53 -13.63
CA THR A 348 -22.38 28.83 -15.00
C THR A 348 -21.25 29.57 -15.68
N TRP A 349 -21.15 29.52 -17.00
CA TRP A 349 -20.15 30.32 -17.74
C TRP A 349 -20.27 31.84 -17.52
N ALA A 350 -21.45 32.30 -17.08
CA ALA A 350 -21.63 33.68 -16.65
C ALA A 350 -20.89 33.96 -15.34
N ASP A 351 -20.75 32.99 -14.44
CA ASP A 351 -19.97 33.17 -13.22
C ASP A 351 -18.48 33.34 -13.54
N ASP A 352 -17.96 32.59 -14.55
CA ASP A 352 -16.59 32.74 -15.04
C ASP A 352 -16.38 34.09 -15.74
N PHE A 353 -17.09 34.35 -16.83
CA PHE A 353 -16.81 35.53 -17.70
C PHE A 353 -17.19 36.86 -17.08
N GLN A 354 -18.15 36.90 -16.16
CA GLN A 354 -18.47 38.08 -15.35
C GLN A 354 -17.65 38.15 -14.06
N MET A 355 -16.74 37.18 -13.83
CA MET A 355 -15.89 37.06 -12.64
C MET A 355 -16.70 37.22 -11.34
N ARG A 356 -17.85 36.52 -11.26
CA ARG A 356 -18.69 36.59 -10.08
C ARG A 356 -17.98 35.97 -8.88
N ASN A 357 -18.04 36.67 -7.75
CA ASN A 357 -17.42 36.22 -6.50
C ASN A 357 -18.24 35.11 -5.86
N VAL A 358 -18.09 33.90 -6.38
CA VAL A 358 -18.85 32.70 -5.97
C VAL A 358 -17.92 31.53 -5.67
N ALA A 359 -18.41 30.61 -4.85
CA ALA A 359 -17.73 29.38 -4.47
C ALA A 359 -18.75 28.26 -4.30
N ILE A 360 -18.28 27.01 -4.50
CA ILE A 360 -19.00 25.79 -4.11
C ILE A 360 -18.13 25.04 -3.11
N ILE A 361 -18.73 24.43 -2.09
CA ILE A 361 -18.00 23.74 -1.03
C ILE A 361 -18.50 22.31 -0.85
N SER A 362 -17.68 21.46 -0.24
CA SER A 362 -18.06 20.09 0.13
C SER A 362 -18.94 20.07 1.38
N ALA A 363 -19.74 19.02 1.52
CA ALA A 363 -20.69 18.85 2.63
C ALA A 363 -20.00 18.80 4.00
N ASN A 364 -18.84 18.14 4.11
CA ASN A 364 -18.07 18.09 5.35
C ASN A 364 -17.55 19.47 5.77
N PHE A 365 -17.15 20.33 4.81
CA PHE A 365 -16.78 21.71 5.12
C PHE A 365 -17.99 22.50 5.63
N ALA A 366 -19.12 22.41 4.92
CA ALA A 366 -20.37 23.05 5.34
C ALA A 366 -20.79 22.60 6.75
N LYS A 367 -20.75 21.30 7.03
CA LYS A 367 -21.09 20.74 8.33
C LYS A 367 -20.17 21.24 9.45
N GLN A 368 -18.86 21.32 9.18
CA GLN A 368 -17.87 21.74 10.16
C GLN A 368 -18.02 23.21 10.57
N TYR A 369 -18.40 24.07 9.62
CA TYR A 369 -18.46 25.53 9.84
C TYR A 369 -19.86 26.03 10.19
N TRP A 370 -20.91 25.46 9.60
CA TRP A 370 -22.28 25.95 9.73
C TRP A 370 -23.28 24.87 10.16
N GLY A 371 -22.80 23.67 10.49
CA GLY A 371 -23.63 22.57 11.02
C GLY A 371 -24.38 21.77 9.96
N SER A 372 -24.78 22.37 8.83
CA SER A 372 -25.48 21.68 7.75
C SER A 372 -25.16 22.27 6.36
N PRO A 373 -25.38 21.52 5.27
CA PRO A 373 -25.25 22.03 3.92
C PRO A 373 -26.13 23.24 3.62
N ALA A 374 -27.40 23.22 4.06
CA ALA A 374 -28.35 24.30 3.82
C ALA A 374 -27.95 25.60 4.54
N ALA A 375 -27.44 25.49 5.76
CA ALA A 375 -27.01 26.64 6.53
C ALA A 375 -25.77 27.33 5.93
N ALA A 376 -24.96 26.63 5.13
CA ALA A 376 -23.77 27.21 4.52
C ALA A 376 -24.06 28.14 3.32
N LEU A 377 -25.24 28.03 2.70
CA LEU A 377 -25.59 28.85 1.53
C LEU A 377 -25.63 30.34 1.88
N GLY A 378 -25.05 31.14 1.00
CA GLY A 378 -25.03 32.59 1.15
C GLY A 378 -23.90 33.15 2.03
N HIS A 379 -23.30 32.30 2.90
CA HIS A 379 -22.10 32.70 3.64
C HIS A 379 -20.94 32.99 2.72
N ARG A 380 -19.98 33.77 3.21
CA ARG A 380 -18.85 34.27 2.40
C ARG A 380 -17.53 33.73 2.94
N ILE A 381 -16.68 33.32 2.01
CA ILE A 381 -15.34 32.79 2.28
C ILE A 381 -14.29 33.53 1.43
N ARG A 382 -13.05 33.51 1.87
CA ARG A 382 -11.88 34.00 1.10
C ARG A 382 -10.62 33.25 1.55
N GLU A 383 -9.55 33.35 0.77
CA GLU A 383 -8.27 32.65 1.02
C GLU A 383 -7.24 33.49 1.76
N THR A 384 -7.42 34.80 1.84
CA THR A 384 -6.47 35.71 2.46
C THR A 384 -7.00 36.38 3.71
N ALA A 385 -6.07 36.70 4.61
CA ALA A 385 -6.39 37.44 5.83
C ALA A 385 -6.60 38.95 5.58
N THR A 386 -5.94 39.51 4.58
CA THR A 386 -5.86 40.97 4.32
C THR A 386 -6.67 41.39 3.08
N GLY A 387 -7.41 42.39 3.24
CA GLY A 387 -8.57 42.95 2.61
C GLY A 387 -8.61 43.33 1.13
N SER A 388 -7.66 42.99 0.27
CA SER A 388 -7.76 43.35 -1.16
C SER A 388 -8.61 42.37 -1.98
N GLU A 389 -8.87 41.17 -1.45
CA GLU A 389 -9.65 40.15 -2.14
C GLU A 389 -11.14 40.26 -1.84
N PRO A 390 -11.99 40.02 -2.86
CA PRO A 390 -13.41 39.99 -2.65
C PRO A 390 -13.82 38.72 -1.86
N TRP A 391 -14.76 38.88 -0.93
CA TRP A 391 -15.46 37.78 -0.31
C TRP A 391 -16.30 37.05 -1.35
N ARG A 392 -16.13 35.71 -1.45
CA ARG A 392 -16.86 34.86 -2.39
C ARG A 392 -18.04 34.21 -1.68
N ARG A 393 -19.22 34.33 -2.26
CA ARG A 393 -20.46 33.79 -1.71
C ARG A 393 -20.56 32.28 -2.05
N ILE A 394 -20.88 31.49 -1.07
CA ILE A 394 -21.21 30.08 -1.24
C ILE A 394 -22.56 29.97 -1.95
N ILE A 395 -22.55 29.43 -3.17
CA ILE A 395 -23.74 29.28 -4.03
C ILE A 395 -24.25 27.84 -4.11
N GLY A 396 -23.43 26.88 -3.70
CA GLY A 396 -23.77 25.47 -3.73
C GLY A 396 -22.94 24.66 -2.75
N VAL A 397 -23.51 23.55 -2.31
CA VAL A 397 -22.82 22.55 -1.49
C VAL A 397 -22.98 21.20 -2.18
N VAL A 398 -21.84 20.52 -2.39
CA VAL A 398 -21.77 19.23 -3.08
C VAL A 398 -21.36 18.11 -2.14
N GLY A 399 -21.54 16.87 -2.58
CA GLY A 399 -21.06 15.69 -1.88
C GLY A 399 -19.55 15.71 -1.65
N ASN A 400 -19.10 14.93 -0.68
CA ASN A 400 -17.67 14.82 -0.37
C ASN A 400 -16.97 13.94 -1.41
N VAL A 401 -15.78 14.37 -1.85
CA VAL A 401 -14.90 13.63 -2.76
C VAL A 401 -13.64 13.25 -2.02
N ARG A 402 -13.17 12.02 -2.19
CA ARG A 402 -11.94 11.54 -1.56
C ARG A 402 -10.72 11.85 -2.43
N ALA A 403 -9.65 12.31 -1.80
CA ALA A 403 -8.33 12.43 -2.43
C ALA A 403 -7.61 11.06 -2.49
N GLU A 404 -7.83 10.23 -1.47
CA GLU A 404 -7.34 8.86 -1.35
C GLU A 404 -8.43 7.98 -0.73
N LEU A 405 -8.51 6.71 -1.15
CA LEU A 405 -9.59 5.81 -0.69
C LEU A 405 -9.44 5.40 0.79
N ASN A 406 -8.21 5.32 1.27
CA ASN A 406 -7.87 4.91 2.64
C ASN A 406 -7.99 6.05 3.66
N GLN A 407 -8.24 7.29 3.23
CA GLN A 407 -8.36 8.45 4.10
C GLN A 407 -9.78 9.04 4.09
N PRO A 408 -10.18 9.76 5.16
CA PRO A 408 -11.41 10.54 5.14
C PRO A 408 -11.40 11.55 3.99
N ALA A 409 -12.57 11.86 3.45
CA ALA A 409 -12.69 12.89 2.42
C ALA A 409 -12.26 14.25 2.99
N PRO A 410 -11.31 14.96 2.36
CA PRO A 410 -10.92 16.30 2.79
C PRO A 410 -12.05 17.30 2.56
N SER A 411 -11.95 18.44 3.23
CA SER A 411 -12.88 19.56 3.00
C SER A 411 -12.44 20.35 1.79
N TYR A 412 -13.28 20.35 0.74
CA TYR A 412 -12.99 21.02 -0.54
C TYR A 412 -13.70 22.35 -0.68
N VAL A 413 -13.00 23.28 -1.34
CA VAL A 413 -13.57 24.48 -1.96
C VAL A 413 -13.38 24.37 -3.47
N TYR A 414 -14.42 24.60 -4.23
CA TYR A 414 -14.38 24.65 -5.69
C TYR A 414 -14.53 26.07 -6.17
N TRP A 415 -13.67 26.44 -7.10
CA TRP A 415 -13.61 27.76 -7.71
C TRP A 415 -13.93 27.69 -9.21
N PRO A 416 -14.49 28.75 -9.82
CA PRO A 416 -14.59 28.88 -11.27
C PRO A 416 -13.20 28.84 -11.95
N LEU A 417 -13.14 28.45 -13.24
CA LEU A 417 -11.88 28.39 -14.01
C LEU A 417 -11.26 29.78 -14.20
N LEU A 418 -12.11 30.79 -14.37
CA LEU A 418 -11.72 32.19 -14.51
C LEU A 418 -12.21 32.98 -13.30
N MET A 419 -11.30 33.60 -12.60
CA MET A 419 -11.62 34.41 -11.43
C MET A 419 -10.50 35.42 -11.14
N GLY A 420 -10.76 36.39 -10.26
CA GLY A 420 -9.69 37.21 -9.70
C GLY A 420 -8.71 36.39 -8.91
N ASN A 421 -7.42 36.60 -9.12
CA ASN A 421 -6.35 35.94 -8.38
C ASN A 421 -6.53 36.15 -6.87
N PHE A 422 -6.11 35.17 -6.08
CA PHE A 422 -6.17 35.26 -4.62
C PHE A 422 -5.26 36.34 -4.01
N PHE A 423 -4.32 36.86 -4.78
CA PHE A 423 -3.25 37.69 -4.22
C PHE A 423 -3.23 39.13 -4.70
N ASP A 424 -3.58 39.41 -5.95
CA ASP A 424 -3.41 40.72 -6.55
C ASP A 424 -4.65 41.22 -7.32
N ASN A 425 -5.75 40.52 -7.21
CA ASN A 425 -7.02 40.79 -7.88
C ASN A 425 -6.94 40.88 -9.43
N LYS A 426 -5.81 40.46 -10.01
CA LYS A 426 -5.70 40.29 -11.46
C LYS A 426 -6.46 39.05 -11.91
N VAL A 427 -6.91 39.07 -13.15
CA VAL A 427 -7.57 37.91 -13.77
C VAL A 427 -6.57 36.74 -13.83
N ASN A 428 -7.01 35.58 -13.41
CA ASN A 428 -6.22 34.37 -13.45
C ASN A 428 -7.05 33.21 -14.04
N ALA A 429 -6.53 32.64 -15.11
CA ALA A 429 -7.07 31.42 -15.71
C ALA A 429 -6.19 30.21 -15.37
N GLN A 430 -6.79 29.04 -15.30
CA GLN A 430 -6.06 27.80 -15.14
C GLN A 430 -5.61 27.29 -16.51
N ARG A 431 -4.33 27.42 -16.83
CA ARG A 431 -3.78 27.03 -18.14
C ARG A 431 -3.40 25.55 -18.24
N TYR A 432 -3.20 24.90 -17.13
CA TYR A 432 -3.05 23.44 -17.04
C TYR A 432 -4.36 22.85 -16.53
N VAL A 433 -5.12 22.28 -17.44
CA VAL A 433 -6.45 21.73 -17.16
C VAL A 433 -6.59 20.31 -17.70
N THR A 434 -7.52 19.56 -17.14
CA THR A 434 -7.86 18.23 -17.60
C THR A 434 -9.32 18.22 -18.05
N PHE A 435 -9.54 17.88 -19.31
CA PHE A 435 -10.88 17.57 -19.82
C PHE A 435 -11.30 16.19 -19.35
N VAL A 436 -12.41 16.10 -18.65
CA VAL A 436 -12.99 14.84 -18.17
C VAL A 436 -14.23 14.56 -19.00
N LEU A 437 -14.28 13.38 -19.64
CA LEU A 437 -15.38 12.94 -20.46
C LEU A 437 -16.02 11.69 -19.87
N ARG A 438 -17.32 11.70 -19.69
CA ARG A 438 -18.09 10.50 -19.33
C ARG A 438 -18.47 9.74 -20.60
N THR A 439 -17.94 8.53 -20.73
CA THR A 439 -18.10 7.72 -21.94
C THR A 439 -17.80 6.23 -21.64
N PRO A 440 -18.49 5.28 -22.28
CA PRO A 440 -18.15 3.86 -22.19
C PRO A 440 -16.80 3.52 -22.87
N LEU A 441 -16.29 4.40 -23.74
CA LEU A 441 -15.03 4.21 -24.48
C LEU A 441 -13.80 4.76 -23.73
N ALA A 442 -13.92 5.05 -22.44
CA ALA A 442 -12.82 5.58 -21.64
C ALA A 442 -11.57 4.68 -21.71
N GLY A 443 -10.45 5.26 -22.15
CA GLY A 443 -9.17 4.55 -22.33
C GLY A 443 -8.96 3.92 -23.72
N SER A 444 -9.93 4.00 -24.63
CA SER A 444 -9.77 3.52 -26.01
C SER A 444 -8.88 4.46 -26.84
N ALA A 445 -8.14 3.89 -27.79
CA ALA A 445 -7.32 4.66 -28.72
C ALA A 445 -8.19 5.49 -29.70
N SER A 446 -9.34 5.00 -30.09
CA SER A 446 -10.30 5.71 -30.95
C SER A 446 -10.78 7.00 -30.32
N LEU A 447 -11.25 6.94 -29.06
CA LEU A 447 -11.69 8.13 -28.33
C LEU A 447 -10.55 9.15 -28.18
N ARG A 448 -9.33 8.68 -27.93
CA ARG A 448 -8.17 9.58 -27.83
C ARG A 448 -7.91 10.32 -29.14
N GLN A 449 -8.01 9.63 -30.27
CA GLN A 449 -7.85 10.27 -31.60
C GLN A 449 -8.98 11.27 -31.90
N GLU A 450 -10.22 10.93 -31.55
CA GLU A 450 -11.36 11.83 -31.69
C GLU A 450 -11.21 13.07 -30.81
N ALA A 451 -10.80 12.89 -29.55
CA ALA A 451 -10.54 13.99 -28.62
C ALA A 451 -9.39 14.87 -29.11
N GLN A 452 -8.30 14.29 -29.64
CA GLN A 452 -7.19 15.05 -30.24
C GLN A 452 -7.67 15.91 -31.43
N ARG A 453 -8.49 15.33 -32.33
CA ARG A 453 -9.04 16.06 -33.48
C ARG A 453 -10.00 17.17 -33.03
N ALA A 454 -10.82 16.92 -32.02
CA ALA A 454 -11.75 17.91 -31.47
C ALA A 454 -10.99 19.10 -30.88
N ILE A 455 -9.92 18.86 -30.11
CA ILE A 455 -9.07 19.92 -29.53
C ILE A 455 -8.31 20.65 -30.63
N ALA A 456 -7.66 19.94 -31.55
CA ALA A 456 -6.91 20.52 -32.67
C ALA A 456 -7.79 21.35 -33.62
N SER A 457 -9.09 21.13 -33.65
CA SER A 457 -10.02 21.98 -34.43
C SER A 457 -10.20 23.38 -33.84
N VAL A 458 -9.84 23.58 -32.57
CA VAL A 458 -9.86 24.90 -31.88
C VAL A 458 -8.45 25.48 -31.90
N ASP A 459 -7.45 24.71 -31.48
CA ASP A 459 -6.04 25.08 -31.54
C ASP A 459 -5.18 23.89 -32.01
N PRO A 460 -4.64 23.94 -33.23
CA PRO A 460 -3.84 22.87 -33.82
C PRO A 460 -2.50 22.61 -33.09
N ASN A 461 -2.02 23.56 -32.30
CA ASN A 461 -0.73 23.48 -31.63
C ASN A 461 -0.80 22.78 -30.28
N LEU A 462 -1.98 22.46 -29.77
CA LEU A 462 -2.18 21.83 -28.46
C LEU A 462 -2.18 20.30 -28.56
N PRO A 463 -1.10 19.62 -28.12
CA PRO A 463 -1.09 18.16 -28.02
C PRO A 463 -1.83 17.70 -26.77
N LEU A 464 -2.53 16.57 -26.87
CA LEU A 464 -2.99 15.85 -25.68
C LEU A 464 -1.79 15.25 -24.94
N MET A 465 -1.66 15.59 -23.68
CA MET A 465 -0.64 15.00 -22.82
C MET A 465 -0.95 13.51 -22.54
N PRO A 466 0.07 12.70 -22.26
CA PRO A 466 -0.14 11.33 -21.81
C PRO A 466 -1.04 11.30 -20.56
N SER A 467 -2.08 10.49 -20.60
CA SER A 467 -3.03 10.39 -19.49
C SER A 467 -3.61 9.00 -19.38
N HIS A 468 -4.18 8.74 -18.21
CA HIS A 468 -4.93 7.52 -17.94
C HIS A 468 -6.40 7.87 -17.64
N PRO A 469 -7.36 6.98 -17.93
CA PRO A 469 -8.74 7.15 -17.48
C PRO A 469 -8.80 7.14 -15.95
N LEU A 470 -9.84 7.74 -15.37
CA LEU A 470 -9.97 7.87 -13.92
C LEU A 470 -10.01 6.51 -13.21
N GLY A 471 -10.50 5.48 -13.88
CA GLY A 471 -10.44 4.09 -13.41
C GLY A 471 -9.02 3.55 -13.17
N TYR A 472 -8.02 4.10 -13.85
CA TYR A 472 -6.60 3.76 -13.57
C TYR A 472 -6.20 4.29 -12.19
N TYR A 473 -6.46 5.55 -11.86
CA TYR A 473 -6.14 6.14 -10.56
C TYR A 473 -6.90 5.45 -9.43
N TYR A 474 -8.17 5.09 -9.67
CA TYR A 474 -8.93 4.28 -8.72
C TYR A 474 -8.29 2.91 -8.46
N ARG A 475 -7.89 2.18 -9.51
CA ARG A 475 -7.18 0.90 -9.34
C ARG A 475 -5.80 1.08 -8.71
N GLN A 476 -5.08 2.14 -9.04
CA GLN A 476 -3.79 2.46 -8.45
C GLN A 476 -3.90 2.73 -6.94
N SER A 477 -4.95 3.42 -6.51
CA SER A 477 -5.25 3.63 -5.08
C SER A 477 -5.53 2.33 -4.33
N LEU A 478 -5.99 1.28 -5.01
CA LEU A 478 -6.19 -0.07 -4.45
C LEU A 478 -4.98 -0.99 -4.63
N ALA A 479 -4.05 -0.67 -5.53
CA ALA A 479 -3.00 -1.60 -5.96
C ALA A 479 -2.09 -2.02 -4.80
N GLN A 480 -1.75 -1.11 -3.91
CA GLN A 480 -0.90 -1.35 -2.77
C GLN A 480 -1.51 -2.38 -1.81
N THR A 481 -2.79 -2.20 -1.45
CA THR A 481 -3.52 -3.14 -0.59
C THR A 481 -3.75 -4.48 -1.30
N SER A 482 -4.04 -4.45 -2.60
CA SER A 482 -4.20 -5.64 -3.43
C SER A 482 -2.92 -6.48 -3.50
N PHE A 483 -1.76 -5.84 -3.69
CA PHE A 483 -0.47 -6.51 -3.70
C PHE A 483 -0.18 -7.21 -2.37
N THR A 484 -0.39 -6.52 -1.25
CA THR A 484 -0.20 -7.07 0.09
C THR A 484 -1.12 -8.27 0.33
N LEU A 485 -2.40 -8.16 -0.07
CA LEU A 485 -3.36 -9.24 0.03
C LEU A 485 -2.91 -10.48 -0.73
N VAL A 486 -2.46 -10.32 -1.98
CA VAL A 486 -2.00 -11.45 -2.81
C VAL A 486 -0.77 -12.11 -2.19
N MET A 487 0.21 -11.33 -1.73
CA MET A 487 1.42 -11.85 -1.11
C MET A 487 1.14 -12.61 0.19
N LEU A 488 0.32 -12.04 1.08
CA LEU A 488 -0.08 -12.71 2.32
C LEU A 488 -1.01 -13.91 2.07
N GLY A 489 -1.84 -13.84 1.04
CA GLY A 489 -2.68 -14.97 0.63
C GLY A 489 -1.84 -16.15 0.17
N ILE A 490 -0.85 -15.94 -0.68
CA ILE A 490 0.10 -16.98 -1.11
C ILE A 490 0.86 -17.53 0.11
N ALA A 491 1.37 -16.65 0.98
CA ALA A 491 2.07 -17.06 2.19
C ALA A 491 1.18 -17.91 3.11
N GLY A 492 -0.09 -17.55 3.29
CA GLY A 492 -1.06 -18.29 4.07
C GLY A 492 -1.35 -19.68 3.49
N VAL A 493 -1.54 -19.79 2.18
CA VAL A 493 -1.75 -21.08 1.50
C VAL A 493 -0.51 -21.95 1.64
N MET A 494 0.69 -21.42 1.41
CA MET A 494 1.95 -22.15 1.60
C MET A 494 2.12 -22.61 3.04
N ALA A 495 1.82 -21.76 4.02
CA ALA A 495 1.89 -22.11 5.43
C ALA A 495 0.93 -23.25 5.80
N LEU A 496 -0.30 -23.24 5.25
CA LEU A 496 -1.27 -24.32 5.44
C LEU A 496 -0.77 -25.65 4.86
N LEU A 497 -0.28 -25.63 3.63
CA LEU A 497 0.25 -26.83 2.98
C LEU A 497 1.45 -27.40 3.75
N LEU A 498 2.39 -26.53 4.12
CA LEU A 498 3.55 -26.92 4.91
C LEU A 498 3.15 -27.43 6.31
N GLY A 499 2.16 -26.81 6.96
CA GLY A 499 1.62 -27.24 8.25
C GLY A 499 0.95 -28.63 8.15
N ALA A 500 0.18 -28.87 7.10
CA ALA A 500 -0.44 -30.17 6.84
C ALA A 500 0.61 -31.25 6.60
N ILE A 501 1.65 -30.97 5.81
CA ILE A 501 2.77 -31.91 5.56
C ILE A 501 3.51 -32.19 6.88
N GLY A 502 3.77 -31.18 7.69
CA GLY A 502 4.44 -31.34 9.00
C GLY A 502 3.65 -32.21 9.97
N LEU A 503 2.34 -31.94 10.08
CA LEU A 503 1.44 -32.73 10.91
C LEU A 503 1.35 -34.21 10.42
N TYR A 504 1.19 -34.37 9.11
CA TYR A 504 1.21 -35.73 8.51
C TYR A 504 2.50 -36.48 8.82
N GLY A 505 3.66 -35.82 8.66
CA GLY A 505 4.96 -36.41 8.96
C GLY A 505 5.07 -36.89 10.42
N VAL A 506 4.59 -36.11 11.38
CA VAL A 506 4.59 -36.50 12.80
C VAL A 506 3.63 -37.64 13.08
N LEU A 507 2.43 -37.65 12.52
CA LEU A 507 1.45 -38.70 12.70
C LEU A 507 1.90 -40.01 12.05
N ALA A 508 2.39 -39.98 10.81
CA ALA A 508 2.90 -41.14 10.10
C ALA A 508 4.05 -41.84 10.88
N TYR A 509 4.93 -40.99 11.43
CA TYR A 509 6.01 -41.51 12.28
C TYR A 509 5.50 -42.10 13.60
N ALA A 510 4.56 -41.44 14.30
CA ALA A 510 3.98 -41.95 15.53
C ALA A 510 3.33 -43.33 15.32
N VAL A 511 2.67 -43.52 14.18
CA VAL A 511 2.12 -44.81 13.77
C VAL A 511 3.24 -45.84 13.53
N SER A 512 4.30 -45.46 12.81
CA SER A 512 5.43 -46.31 12.51
C SER A 512 6.11 -46.85 13.79
N GLN A 513 6.31 -46.00 14.79
CA GLN A 513 6.90 -46.42 16.07
C GLN A 513 6.00 -47.35 16.89
N ARG A 514 4.69 -47.24 16.76
CA ARG A 514 3.71 -48.02 17.52
C ARG A 514 3.17 -49.23 16.74
N ARG A 515 3.78 -49.59 15.59
CA ARG A 515 3.30 -50.72 14.76
C ARG A 515 3.09 -52.00 15.54
N ARG A 516 4.04 -52.37 16.42
CA ARG A 516 3.95 -53.58 17.26
C ARG A 516 2.81 -53.48 18.28
N GLU A 517 2.66 -52.31 18.94
CA GLU A 517 1.56 -52.06 19.89
C GLU A 517 0.21 -52.09 19.18
N ILE A 518 0.11 -51.44 18.03
CA ILE A 518 -1.10 -51.43 17.19
C ILE A 518 -1.43 -52.87 16.73
N GLY A 519 -0.43 -53.63 16.27
CA GLY A 519 -0.61 -55.02 15.87
C GLY A 519 -1.11 -55.91 17.00
N ILE A 520 -0.56 -55.78 18.21
CA ILE A 520 -1.00 -56.51 19.40
C ILE A 520 -2.45 -56.14 19.75
N ARG A 521 -2.82 -54.86 19.73
CA ARG A 521 -4.18 -54.43 20.03
C ARG A 521 -5.20 -54.94 19.02
N LEU A 522 -4.86 -54.92 17.71
CA LEU A 522 -5.70 -55.49 16.67
C LEU A 522 -5.84 -56.99 16.80
N ALA A 523 -4.76 -57.72 17.15
CA ALA A 523 -4.77 -59.17 17.41
C ALA A 523 -5.61 -59.53 18.65
N LEU A 524 -5.70 -58.63 19.63
CA LEU A 524 -6.55 -58.75 20.82
C LEU A 524 -8.02 -58.34 20.59
N GLY A 525 -8.41 -58.04 19.32
CA GLY A 525 -9.81 -57.73 18.95
C GLY A 525 -10.21 -56.28 19.05
N GLN A 526 -9.26 -55.34 19.19
CA GLN A 526 -9.60 -53.90 19.16
C GLN A 526 -10.02 -53.49 17.74
N GLU A 527 -11.15 -52.77 17.61
CA GLU A 527 -11.63 -52.28 16.30
C GLU A 527 -10.64 -51.32 15.63
N PRO A 528 -10.38 -51.47 14.32
CA PRO A 528 -9.50 -50.57 13.57
C PRO A 528 -9.90 -49.12 13.68
N ARG A 529 -11.21 -48.81 13.77
CA ARG A 529 -11.75 -47.45 13.95
C ARG A 529 -11.31 -46.79 15.25
N ALA A 530 -11.21 -47.55 16.35
CA ALA A 530 -10.75 -47.06 17.64
C ALA A 530 -9.26 -46.65 17.60
N VAL A 531 -8.44 -47.42 16.87
CA VAL A 531 -7.01 -47.11 16.65
C VAL A 531 -6.85 -45.87 15.81
N VAL A 532 -7.61 -45.71 14.71
CA VAL A 532 -7.62 -44.50 13.88
C VAL A 532 -8.08 -43.30 14.70
N GLY A 533 -9.16 -43.45 15.50
CA GLY A 533 -9.67 -42.40 16.37
C GLY A 533 -8.63 -41.85 17.37
N MET A 534 -7.81 -42.75 17.94
CA MET A 534 -6.74 -42.39 18.86
C MET A 534 -5.67 -41.49 18.17
N ILE A 535 -5.28 -41.84 16.95
CA ILE A 535 -4.27 -41.13 16.17
C ILE A 535 -4.81 -39.76 15.74
N VAL A 536 -6.03 -39.72 15.20
CA VAL A 536 -6.71 -38.49 14.79
C VAL A 536 -6.87 -37.53 15.97
N ARG A 537 -7.28 -38.04 17.13
CA ARG A 537 -7.41 -37.24 18.36
C ARG A 537 -6.08 -36.62 18.76
N GLN A 538 -4.96 -37.32 18.64
CA GLN A 538 -3.63 -36.77 18.93
C GLN A 538 -3.27 -35.63 17.96
N GLY A 539 -3.55 -35.77 16.68
CA GLY A 539 -3.35 -34.71 15.68
C GLY A 539 -4.23 -33.50 15.95
N LEU A 540 -5.50 -33.70 16.24
CA LEU A 540 -6.45 -32.63 16.55
C LEU A 540 -6.07 -31.86 17.82
N THR A 541 -5.60 -32.50 18.87
CA THR A 541 -5.15 -31.83 20.09
C THR A 541 -3.92 -30.93 19.84
N LEU A 542 -2.96 -31.39 19.05
CA LEU A 542 -1.80 -30.61 18.65
C LEU A 542 -2.22 -29.39 17.77
N ALA A 543 -3.11 -29.60 16.81
CA ALA A 543 -3.63 -28.55 15.96
C ALA A 543 -4.41 -27.51 16.77
N ALA A 544 -5.32 -27.95 17.66
CA ALA A 544 -6.10 -27.05 18.51
C ALA A 544 -5.23 -26.22 19.46
N ALA A 545 -4.21 -26.83 20.07
CA ALA A 545 -3.25 -26.12 20.89
C ALA A 545 -2.43 -25.09 20.08
N GLY A 546 -2.00 -25.45 18.86
CA GLY A 546 -1.30 -24.52 17.95
C GLY A 546 -2.17 -23.34 17.53
N VAL A 547 -3.44 -23.60 17.19
CA VAL A 547 -4.43 -22.55 16.89
C VAL A 547 -4.63 -21.62 18.10
N GLY A 548 -4.78 -22.18 19.31
CA GLY A 548 -4.92 -21.37 20.53
C GLY A 548 -3.73 -20.44 20.76
N ILE A 549 -2.50 -20.93 20.60
CA ILE A 549 -1.28 -20.12 20.67
C ILE A 549 -1.27 -19.08 19.55
N GLY A 550 -1.63 -19.44 18.32
CA GLY A 550 -1.70 -18.54 17.19
C GLY A 550 -2.67 -17.37 17.40
N ILE A 551 -3.84 -17.64 18.02
CA ILE A 551 -4.81 -16.59 18.39
C ILE A 551 -4.19 -15.61 19.40
N VAL A 552 -3.56 -16.12 20.47
CA VAL A 552 -2.94 -15.27 21.49
C VAL A 552 -1.84 -14.39 20.89
N LEU A 553 -0.98 -14.98 20.03
CA LEU A 553 0.07 -14.22 19.35
C LEU A 553 -0.49 -13.17 18.40
N ALA A 554 -1.56 -13.49 17.66
CA ALA A 554 -2.19 -12.52 16.75
C ALA A 554 -2.82 -11.35 17.50
N ILE A 555 -3.47 -11.59 18.66
CA ILE A 555 -4.03 -10.53 19.50
C ILE A 555 -2.93 -9.67 20.15
N GLY A 556 -1.80 -10.29 20.53
CA GLY A 556 -0.69 -9.55 21.13
C GLY A 556 0.15 -8.73 20.13
N ALA A 557 0.03 -9.01 18.84
CA ALA A 557 0.72 -8.29 17.76
C ALA A 557 -0.12 -7.15 17.14
N GLY A 558 -1.43 -7.08 17.41
CA GLY A 558 -2.36 -6.04 16.94
C GLY A 558 -2.71 -5.05 18.00
#